data_cf5783791a28ed1ace2e3d239a1ece7e
#
_entry.id   cf5783791a28ed1ace2e3d239a1ece7e
#
_cell.length_a   1.000
_cell.length_b   1.000
_cell.length_c   1.000
_cell.angle_alpha   90.00
_cell.angle_beta   90.00
_cell.angle_gamma   90.00
#
_symmetry.space_group_name_H-M   'P 1'
#
loop_
_entity.id
_entity.type
_entity.pdbx_description
1 polymer ?
#
loop_
_entity_poly.entity_id
_entity_poly.type
_entity_poly.pdbx_seq_one_letter_code
_entity_poly.pdbx_strand_id
1 'polypeptide(L)'
;QCIFPQGQTTPERVLSNPWYDKGFCEPNQYKAAIDRCKGGYESCELFIEIFSERARIEREYISNLEKWSAASIKEISQSKEFGTNKKAWIESIRASKEIGSTHGEIVQRLQENVIDKMISYKKENYGKSILHVKKIKEFERDFEQAQKSWIKLLDKINKSRRDYQDAQRLLKKAETAEKIIESDRGAEEEQKSQMKLSVSTYKKQSEATRSKYQQNIEDMKNTRPNYENSMKEVLDRTHAFERRRLTQFKTLFAALHQALIIEKDSHLLTMTDLFNKSAAAHDAEKDIQWWNSHFGSDTNTAWPSFEELKD
;
A
#
# COMPACT_ATOMS: atom_id res chain seq x y z
N GLN A 1 10.54 19.55 -10.57
CA GLN A 1 10.97 18.40 -11.39
C GLN A 1 10.68 17.15 -10.61
N CYS A 2 9.90 16.21 -11.22
CA CYS A 2 9.60 14.94 -10.59
C CYS A 2 10.89 14.23 -10.19
N ILE A 3 10.92 13.70 -8.97
CA ILE A 3 12.04 12.88 -8.45
C ILE A 3 12.22 11.59 -9.28
N PHE A 4 11.26 11.27 -10.15
CA PHE A 4 11.36 10.16 -11.10
C PHE A 4 11.55 10.73 -12.51
N PRO A 5 12.74 10.57 -13.14
CA PRO A 5 12.95 10.96 -14.55
C PRO A 5 11.98 10.18 -15.44
N GLN A 6 11.42 10.86 -16.45
CA GLN A 6 10.67 10.18 -17.50
C GLN A 6 11.53 9.08 -18.11
N GLY A 7 11.06 7.84 -18.09
CA GLY A 7 11.77 6.68 -18.66
C GLY A 7 12.37 5.70 -17.66
N GLN A 8 12.15 5.87 -16.36
CA GLN A 8 12.55 4.83 -15.40
C GLN A 8 11.66 3.61 -15.47
N THR A 9 12.30 2.43 -15.54
CA THR A 9 11.68 1.13 -15.32
C THR A 9 10.99 1.12 -13.95
N THR A 10 9.85 0.43 -13.86
CA THR A 10 9.13 0.24 -12.59
C THR A 10 10.10 -0.20 -11.50
N PRO A 11 10.11 0.45 -10.33
CA PRO A 11 11.03 0.09 -9.26
C PRO A 11 10.95 -1.41 -8.92
N GLU A 12 12.08 -2.07 -8.72
CA GLU A 12 12.17 -3.51 -8.43
C GLU A 12 11.22 -3.94 -7.29
N ARG A 13 11.11 -3.12 -6.24
CA ARG A 13 10.16 -3.33 -5.13
C ARG A 13 8.71 -3.38 -5.60
N VAL A 14 8.34 -2.64 -6.64
CA VAL A 14 6.98 -2.67 -7.21
C VAL A 14 6.78 -3.95 -8.02
N LEU A 15 7.76 -4.34 -8.83
CA LEU A 15 7.72 -5.58 -9.63
C LEU A 15 7.67 -6.83 -8.76
N SER A 16 8.30 -6.83 -7.59
CA SER A 16 8.24 -7.93 -6.61
C SER A 16 6.94 -7.98 -5.82
N ASN A 17 6.07 -6.98 -5.93
CA ASN A 17 4.79 -6.95 -5.23
C ASN A 17 3.84 -7.99 -5.83
N PRO A 18 3.24 -8.90 -5.01
CA PRO A 18 2.38 -9.98 -5.50
C PRO A 18 1.10 -9.50 -6.18
N TRP A 19 0.72 -8.22 -6.03
CA TRP A 19 -0.46 -7.60 -6.66
C TRP A 19 -0.12 -6.76 -7.89
N TYR A 20 1.16 -6.67 -8.29
CA TYR A 20 1.54 -5.95 -9.48
C TYR A 20 0.94 -6.60 -10.73
N ASP A 21 0.51 -5.76 -11.69
CA ASP A 21 -0.11 -6.18 -12.96
C ASP A 21 -1.41 -7.00 -12.81
N LYS A 22 -2.06 -6.94 -11.64
CA LYS A 22 -3.38 -7.50 -11.39
C LYS A 22 -4.43 -6.42 -11.36
N GLY A 23 -5.62 -6.69 -11.92
CA GLY A 23 -6.75 -5.76 -11.87
C GLY A 23 -7.29 -5.60 -10.45
N PHE A 24 -7.53 -4.36 -10.02
CA PHE A 24 -7.99 -4.05 -8.66
C PHE A 24 -9.26 -4.81 -8.25
N CYS A 25 -10.20 -4.99 -9.19
CA CYS A 25 -11.45 -5.69 -8.93
C CYS A 25 -11.34 -7.23 -9.03
N GLU A 26 -10.18 -7.79 -9.31
CA GLU A 26 -9.98 -9.22 -9.18
C GLU A 26 -10.07 -9.68 -7.72
N PRO A 27 -10.46 -10.93 -7.45
CA PRO A 27 -10.58 -11.43 -6.09
C PRO A 27 -9.32 -11.19 -5.24
N ASN A 28 -9.51 -10.58 -4.08
CA ASN A 28 -8.48 -10.28 -3.08
C ASN A 28 -7.41 -9.25 -3.50
N GLN A 29 -7.50 -8.60 -4.68
CA GLN A 29 -6.50 -7.59 -5.09
C GLN A 29 -6.59 -6.28 -4.27
N TYR A 30 -7.69 -6.03 -3.58
CA TYR A 30 -7.81 -4.95 -2.60
C TYR A 30 -6.75 -5.01 -1.49
N LYS A 31 -6.11 -6.17 -1.28
CA LYS A 31 -5.03 -6.34 -0.31
C LYS A 31 -3.86 -5.40 -0.59
N ALA A 32 -3.64 -5.00 -1.83
CA ALA A 32 -2.66 -3.98 -2.19
C ALA A 32 -2.96 -2.62 -1.51
N ALA A 33 -4.24 -2.22 -1.44
CA ALA A 33 -4.65 -1.01 -0.74
C ALA A 33 -4.47 -1.13 0.79
N ILE A 34 -4.78 -2.30 1.35
CA ILE A 34 -4.55 -2.58 2.77
C ILE A 34 -3.05 -2.57 3.10
N ASP A 35 -2.23 -3.18 2.28
CA ASP A 35 -0.77 -3.20 2.44
C ASP A 35 -0.19 -1.79 2.35
N ARG A 36 -0.68 -0.95 1.44
CA ARG A 36 -0.33 0.47 1.37
C ARG A 36 -0.65 1.20 2.66
N CYS A 37 -1.82 0.97 3.26
CA CYS A 37 -2.20 1.58 4.53
C CYS A 37 -1.32 1.09 5.70
N LYS A 38 -0.91 -0.20 5.71
CA LYS A 38 0.06 -0.75 6.67
C LYS A 38 1.42 -0.07 6.53
N GLY A 39 1.95 -0.03 5.31
CA GLY A 39 3.20 0.67 5.02
C GLY A 39 3.14 2.17 5.38
N GLY A 40 1.96 2.79 5.25
CA GLY A 40 1.72 4.16 5.71
C GLY A 40 1.84 4.32 7.24
N TYR A 41 1.33 3.36 8.02
CA TYR A 41 1.51 3.32 9.47
C TYR A 41 3.00 3.14 9.84
N GLU A 42 3.67 2.16 9.22
CA GLU A 42 5.09 1.89 9.43
C GLU A 42 5.97 3.10 9.07
N SER A 43 5.62 3.82 8.00
CA SER A 43 6.30 5.07 7.64
C SER A 43 6.19 6.15 8.71
N CYS A 44 5.05 6.24 9.40
CA CYS A 44 4.89 7.17 10.52
C CYS A 44 5.75 6.74 11.73
N GLU A 45 5.87 5.44 12.00
CA GLU A 45 6.75 4.93 13.07
C GLU A 45 8.22 5.22 12.76
N LEU A 46 8.65 4.88 11.55
CA LEU A 46 10.00 5.15 11.07
C LEU A 46 10.36 6.65 11.12
N PHE A 47 9.43 7.53 10.74
CA PHE A 47 9.63 8.97 10.84
C PHE A 47 9.88 9.42 12.28
N ILE A 48 9.06 8.93 13.23
CA ILE A 48 9.23 9.24 14.66
C ILE A 48 10.60 8.75 15.14
N GLU A 49 10.98 7.52 14.80
CA GLU A 49 12.26 6.93 15.20
C GLU A 49 13.45 7.74 14.68
N ILE A 50 13.49 8.04 13.38
CA ILE A 50 14.58 8.79 12.75
C ILE A 50 14.76 10.16 13.41
N PHE A 51 13.70 10.92 13.62
CA PHE A 51 13.81 12.27 14.17
C PHE A 51 13.95 12.30 15.69
N SER A 52 13.51 11.26 16.39
CA SER A 52 13.86 11.06 17.81
C SER A 52 15.35 10.78 17.98
N GLU A 53 15.93 9.97 17.11
CA GLU A 53 17.38 9.74 17.07
C GLU A 53 18.16 11.02 16.72
N ARG A 54 17.67 11.79 15.75
CA ARG A 54 18.27 13.09 15.43
C ARG A 54 18.28 14.05 16.65
N ALA A 55 17.19 14.09 17.40
CA ALA A 55 17.10 14.87 18.62
C ALA A 55 18.02 14.32 19.74
N ARG A 56 18.22 13.01 19.81
CA ARG A 56 19.16 12.36 20.74
C ARG A 56 20.61 12.80 20.46
N ILE A 57 21.01 12.77 19.19
CA ILE A 57 22.35 13.20 18.75
C ILE A 57 22.61 14.66 19.17
N GLU A 58 21.63 15.54 18.99
CA GLU A 58 21.77 16.95 19.45
C GLU A 58 21.95 17.06 20.96
N ARG A 59 21.17 16.33 21.74
CA ARG A 59 21.31 16.31 23.21
C ARG A 59 22.70 15.82 23.64
N GLU A 60 23.24 14.81 23.00
CA GLU A 60 24.59 14.31 23.29
C GLU A 60 25.67 15.36 22.94
N TYR A 61 25.52 16.06 21.81
CA TYR A 61 26.40 17.14 21.43
C TYR A 61 26.41 18.24 22.48
N ILE A 62 25.23 18.69 22.92
CA ILE A 62 25.07 19.70 24.00
C ILE A 62 25.76 19.22 25.28
N SER A 63 25.49 17.99 25.71
CA SER A 63 26.07 17.42 26.93
C SER A 63 27.60 17.34 26.85
N ASN A 64 28.13 16.97 25.69
CA ASN A 64 29.59 16.91 25.48
C ASN A 64 30.22 18.31 25.49
N LEU A 65 29.60 19.32 24.88
CA LEU A 65 30.06 20.71 24.94
C LEU A 65 30.03 21.26 26.39
N GLU A 66 29.00 20.96 27.15
CA GLU A 66 28.93 21.38 28.54
C GLU A 66 30.03 20.78 29.41
N LYS A 67 30.26 19.46 29.28
CA LYS A 67 31.35 18.79 30.03
C LYS A 67 32.72 19.30 29.63
N TRP A 68 32.95 19.46 28.31
CA TRP A 68 34.20 20.01 27.80
C TRP A 68 34.41 21.45 28.28
N SER A 69 33.41 22.33 28.20
CA SER A 69 33.50 23.70 28.63
C SER A 69 33.83 23.81 30.14
N ALA A 70 33.13 23.03 30.99
CA ALA A 70 33.38 23.00 32.42
C ALA A 70 34.80 22.52 32.75
N ALA A 71 35.27 21.44 32.12
CA ALA A 71 36.63 20.91 32.31
C ALA A 71 37.68 21.96 31.86
N SER A 72 37.54 22.50 30.66
CA SER A 72 38.47 23.47 30.09
C SER A 72 38.56 24.75 30.90
N ILE A 73 37.44 25.31 31.36
CA ILE A 73 37.45 26.49 32.25
C ILE A 73 38.17 26.22 33.56
N LYS A 74 37.97 24.99 34.11
CA LYS A 74 38.66 24.59 35.35
C LYS A 74 40.18 24.50 35.12
N GLU A 75 40.63 23.87 34.04
CA GLU A 75 42.04 23.76 33.68
C GLU A 75 42.67 25.14 33.43
N ILE A 76 42.03 26.03 32.66
CA ILE A 76 42.49 27.37 32.38
C ILE A 76 42.55 28.18 33.70
N SER A 77 41.59 28.01 34.60
CA SER A 77 41.57 28.71 35.89
C SER A 77 42.74 28.32 36.80
N GLN A 78 43.17 27.08 36.70
CA GLN A 78 44.32 26.52 37.45
C GLN A 78 45.67 26.71 36.75
N SER A 79 45.68 27.15 35.49
CA SER A 79 46.89 27.38 34.72
C SER A 79 47.64 28.61 35.23
N LYS A 80 48.92 28.73 34.83
CA LYS A 80 49.76 29.93 35.10
C LYS A 80 49.40 31.10 34.22
N GLU A 81 48.42 30.98 33.34
CA GLU A 81 47.97 32.06 32.47
C GLU A 81 47.30 33.19 33.31
N PHE A 82 47.40 34.45 32.88
CA PHE A 82 46.93 35.60 33.59
C PHE A 82 46.37 36.69 32.67
N GLY A 83 45.82 37.73 33.26
CA GLY A 83 45.39 38.95 32.60
C GLY A 83 44.29 38.77 31.56
N THR A 84 44.33 39.55 30.52
CA THR A 84 43.36 39.59 29.41
C THR A 84 43.38 38.31 28.56
N ASN A 85 44.53 37.64 28.45
CA ASN A 85 44.67 36.41 27.75
C ASN A 85 43.89 35.28 28.42
N LYS A 86 44.04 35.14 29.74
CA LYS A 86 43.24 34.16 30.51
C LYS A 86 41.75 34.42 30.38
N LYS A 87 41.34 35.70 30.43
CA LYS A 87 39.95 36.11 30.24
C LYS A 87 39.47 35.74 28.85
N ALA A 88 40.25 36.02 27.80
CA ALA A 88 39.90 35.68 26.41
C ALA A 88 39.69 34.17 26.20
N TRP A 89 40.58 33.33 26.79
CA TRP A 89 40.42 31.86 26.72
C TRP A 89 39.11 31.42 27.39
N ILE A 90 38.81 31.93 28.59
CA ILE A 90 37.57 31.58 29.30
C ILE A 90 36.34 32.02 28.49
N GLU A 91 36.37 33.23 27.94
CA GLU A 91 35.24 33.72 27.12
C GLU A 91 35.07 32.95 25.80
N SER A 92 36.15 32.52 25.17
CA SER A 92 36.05 31.66 23.97
C SER A 92 35.42 30.31 24.24
N ILE A 93 35.73 29.72 25.43
CA ILE A 93 35.09 28.46 25.86
C ILE A 93 33.60 28.70 26.20
N ARG A 94 33.28 29.81 26.83
CA ARG A 94 31.88 30.19 27.10
C ARG A 94 31.09 30.42 25.83
N ALA A 95 31.68 31.11 24.84
CA ALA A 95 31.04 31.29 23.53
C ALA A 95 30.72 29.93 22.85
N SER A 96 31.61 28.95 22.96
CA SER A 96 31.35 27.61 22.48
C SER A 96 30.18 26.91 23.18
N LYS A 97 29.94 27.23 24.48
CA LYS A 97 28.78 26.71 25.20
C LYS A 97 27.47 27.31 24.69
N GLU A 98 27.47 28.57 24.24
CA GLU A 98 26.27 29.21 23.68
C GLU A 98 25.81 28.54 22.37
N ILE A 99 26.71 27.93 21.60
CA ILE A 99 26.35 27.07 20.47
C ILE A 99 25.46 25.90 20.94
N GLY A 100 25.76 25.32 22.11
CA GLY A 100 24.90 24.30 22.73
C GLY A 100 23.47 24.79 23.01
N SER A 101 23.28 26.06 23.36
CA SER A 101 21.95 26.65 23.55
C SER A 101 21.13 26.63 22.24
N THR A 102 21.75 27.03 21.12
CA THR A 102 21.11 27.02 19.81
C THR A 102 20.70 25.57 19.42
N HIS A 103 21.55 24.57 19.70
CA HIS A 103 21.21 23.18 19.51
C HIS A 103 20.09 22.69 20.45
N GLY A 104 19.98 23.27 21.65
CA GLY A 104 18.86 23.01 22.57
C GLY A 104 17.52 23.47 22.00
N GLU A 105 17.49 24.64 21.35
CA GLU A 105 16.30 25.12 20.64
C GLU A 105 15.91 24.19 19.45
N ILE A 106 16.90 23.66 18.73
CA ILE A 106 16.65 22.67 17.67
C ILE A 106 15.98 21.42 18.27
N VAL A 107 16.50 20.91 19.38
CA VAL A 107 15.90 19.73 20.07
C VAL A 107 14.46 20.02 20.47
N GLN A 108 14.18 21.17 21.06
CA GLN A 108 12.82 21.53 21.47
C GLN A 108 11.89 21.62 20.26
N ARG A 109 12.29 22.33 19.21
CA ARG A 109 11.50 22.47 17.97
C ARG A 109 11.27 21.12 17.26
N LEU A 110 12.27 20.24 17.22
CA LEU A 110 12.13 18.88 16.69
C LEU A 110 11.10 18.09 17.49
N GLN A 111 11.17 18.15 18.83
CA GLN A 111 10.26 17.41 19.69
C GLN A 111 8.82 17.91 19.53
N GLU A 112 8.59 19.21 19.73
CA GLU A 112 7.24 19.77 19.80
C GLU A 112 6.53 19.90 18.45
N ASN A 113 7.28 20.28 17.40
CA ASN A 113 6.69 20.64 16.11
C ASN A 113 6.78 19.52 15.07
N VAL A 114 7.61 18.49 15.30
CA VAL A 114 7.83 17.39 14.34
C VAL A 114 7.41 16.05 14.97
N ILE A 115 8.09 15.63 16.03
CA ILE A 115 7.93 14.30 16.63
C ILE A 115 6.55 14.15 17.27
N ASP A 116 6.20 15.05 18.19
CA ASP A 116 4.93 14.99 18.93
C ASP A 116 3.72 15.17 18.01
N LYS A 117 3.86 15.96 16.94
CA LYS A 117 2.81 16.11 15.92
C LYS A 117 2.59 14.83 15.13
N MET A 118 3.65 14.09 14.78
CA MET A 118 3.49 12.78 14.12
C MET A 118 2.92 11.73 15.08
N ILE A 119 3.34 11.73 16.35
CA ILE A 119 2.78 10.83 17.38
C ILE A 119 1.28 11.07 17.54
N SER A 120 0.86 12.32 17.67
CA SER A 120 -0.55 12.71 17.78
C SER A 120 -1.34 12.32 16.54
N TYR A 121 -0.83 12.64 15.35
CA TYR A 121 -1.44 12.23 14.08
C TYR A 121 -1.65 10.72 14.00
N LYS A 122 -0.62 9.94 14.32
CA LYS A 122 -0.68 8.48 14.31
C LYS A 122 -1.74 7.93 15.28
N LYS A 123 -1.76 8.47 16.50
CA LYS A 123 -2.72 8.07 17.54
C LYS A 123 -4.16 8.36 17.10
N GLU A 124 -4.42 9.53 16.57
CA GLU A 124 -5.77 9.99 16.18
C GLU A 124 -6.30 9.26 14.95
N ASN A 125 -5.45 9.00 13.95
CA ASN A 125 -5.91 8.49 12.66
C ASN A 125 -5.86 6.96 12.55
N TYR A 126 -4.92 6.30 13.21
CA TYR A 126 -4.75 4.84 13.06
C TYR A 126 -5.38 4.02 14.20
N GLY A 127 -5.36 4.53 15.44
CA GLY A 127 -5.97 3.85 16.58
C GLY A 127 -5.38 2.45 16.83
N LYS A 128 -4.13 2.37 17.33
CA LYS A 128 -3.48 1.08 17.62
C LYS A 128 -4.13 0.38 18.81
N SER A 129 -4.44 -0.91 18.65
CA SER A 129 -4.72 -1.86 19.74
C SER A 129 -3.49 -2.76 19.95
N ILE A 130 -3.56 -3.68 20.92
CA ILE A 130 -2.46 -4.62 21.20
C ILE A 130 -2.11 -5.45 19.97
N LEU A 131 -3.11 -5.95 19.23
CA LEU A 131 -2.93 -6.92 18.15
C LEU A 131 -2.98 -6.31 16.74
N HIS A 132 -3.59 -5.13 16.57
CA HIS A 132 -3.82 -4.56 15.24
C HIS A 132 -4.04 -3.05 15.25
N VAL A 133 -3.92 -2.45 14.08
CA VAL A 133 -4.28 -1.05 13.83
C VAL A 133 -5.76 -1.00 13.43
N LYS A 134 -6.58 -0.36 14.26
CA LYS A 134 -8.06 -0.37 14.12
C LYS A 134 -8.53 0.12 12.76
N LYS A 135 -7.93 1.23 12.26
CA LYS A 135 -8.34 1.81 10.97
C LYS A 135 -8.06 0.90 9.79
N ILE A 136 -6.95 0.18 9.82
CA ILE A 136 -6.58 -0.78 8.76
C ILE A 136 -7.55 -1.96 8.77
N LYS A 137 -7.88 -2.49 9.96
CA LYS A 137 -8.88 -3.57 10.10
C LYS A 137 -10.29 -3.16 9.68
N GLU A 138 -10.66 -1.91 9.87
CA GLU A 138 -11.91 -1.34 9.36
C GLU A 138 -11.95 -1.42 7.82
N PHE A 139 -10.93 -0.91 7.14
CA PHE A 139 -10.86 -0.97 5.68
C PHE A 139 -10.84 -2.41 5.15
N GLU A 140 -10.07 -3.31 5.78
CA GLU A 140 -10.02 -4.72 5.40
C GLU A 140 -11.42 -5.35 5.43
N ARG A 141 -12.15 -5.16 6.53
CA ARG A 141 -13.52 -5.65 6.68
C ARG A 141 -14.49 -5.05 5.66
N ASP A 142 -14.34 -3.75 5.36
CA ASP A 142 -15.19 -3.07 4.39
C ASP A 142 -14.98 -3.62 2.98
N PHE A 143 -13.75 -3.91 2.56
CA PHE A 143 -13.44 -4.58 1.31
C PHE A 143 -13.98 -6.02 1.28
N GLU A 144 -13.80 -6.78 2.35
CA GLU A 144 -14.34 -8.14 2.46
C GLU A 144 -15.87 -8.14 2.29
N GLN A 145 -16.54 -7.19 2.90
CA GLN A 145 -18.00 -7.06 2.78
C GLN A 145 -18.40 -6.67 1.35
N ALA A 146 -17.71 -5.72 0.72
CA ALA A 146 -17.98 -5.31 -0.67
C ALA A 146 -17.77 -6.48 -1.66
N GLN A 147 -16.77 -7.33 -1.43
CA GLN A 147 -16.43 -8.45 -2.32
C GLN A 147 -17.27 -9.71 -2.08
N LYS A 148 -17.90 -9.86 -0.91
CA LYS A 148 -18.52 -11.11 -0.44
C LYS A 148 -19.52 -11.72 -1.43
N SER A 149 -20.42 -10.91 -1.97
CA SER A 149 -21.45 -11.38 -2.93
C SER A 149 -20.84 -11.76 -4.27
N TRP A 150 -19.83 -11.02 -4.70
CA TRP A 150 -19.11 -11.27 -5.93
C TRP A 150 -18.34 -12.60 -5.90
N ILE A 151 -17.63 -12.91 -4.82
CA ILE A 151 -16.93 -14.20 -4.64
C ILE A 151 -17.93 -15.36 -4.74
N LYS A 152 -19.08 -15.28 -4.08
CA LYS A 152 -20.13 -16.31 -4.17
C LYS A 152 -20.64 -16.51 -5.61
N LEU A 153 -20.76 -15.42 -6.36
CA LEU A 153 -21.18 -15.48 -7.77
C LEU A 153 -20.11 -16.14 -8.64
N LEU A 154 -18.84 -15.81 -8.46
CA LEU A 154 -17.73 -16.45 -9.14
C LEU A 154 -17.65 -17.96 -8.86
N ASP A 155 -17.85 -18.37 -7.58
CA ASP A 155 -17.88 -19.78 -7.23
C ASP A 155 -19.05 -20.52 -7.92
N LYS A 156 -20.22 -19.88 -8.02
CA LYS A 156 -21.39 -20.39 -8.73
C LYS A 156 -21.10 -20.56 -10.23
N ILE A 157 -20.43 -19.58 -10.85
CA ILE A 157 -20.01 -19.63 -12.25
C ILE A 157 -19.00 -20.76 -12.48
N ASN A 158 -17.97 -20.84 -11.65
CA ASN A 158 -16.94 -21.87 -11.76
C ASN A 158 -17.54 -23.29 -11.58
N LYS A 159 -18.53 -23.45 -10.72
CA LYS A 159 -19.26 -24.71 -10.57
C LYS A 159 -20.06 -25.03 -11.84
N SER A 160 -20.89 -24.09 -12.31
CA SER A 160 -21.73 -24.32 -13.49
C SER A 160 -20.90 -24.54 -14.77
N ARG A 161 -19.72 -23.92 -14.88
CA ARG A 161 -18.77 -24.20 -15.97
C ARG A 161 -18.29 -25.65 -15.93
N ARG A 162 -17.88 -26.15 -14.76
CA ARG A 162 -17.47 -27.56 -14.60
C ARG A 162 -18.62 -28.52 -14.90
N ASP A 163 -19.80 -28.25 -14.36
CA ASP A 163 -20.99 -29.07 -14.60
C ASP A 163 -21.31 -29.19 -16.11
N TYR A 164 -21.20 -28.06 -16.84
CA TYR A 164 -21.39 -28.03 -18.29
C TYR A 164 -20.28 -28.80 -19.03
N GLN A 165 -19.02 -28.63 -18.69
CA GLN A 165 -17.91 -29.35 -19.30
C GLN A 165 -18.03 -30.88 -19.09
N ASP A 166 -18.43 -31.31 -17.90
CA ASP A 166 -18.62 -32.75 -17.61
C ASP A 166 -19.83 -33.31 -18.35
N ALA A 167 -20.94 -32.57 -18.48
CA ALA A 167 -22.09 -32.98 -19.27
C ALA A 167 -21.72 -33.12 -20.78
N GLN A 168 -20.92 -32.18 -21.30
CA GLN A 168 -20.41 -32.26 -22.69
C GLN A 168 -19.52 -33.51 -22.91
N ARG A 169 -18.64 -33.84 -21.96
CA ARG A 169 -17.79 -35.04 -22.07
C ARG A 169 -18.62 -36.31 -22.04
N LEU A 170 -19.70 -36.38 -21.23
CA LEU A 170 -20.61 -37.53 -21.19
C LEU A 170 -21.39 -37.68 -22.50
N LEU A 171 -21.92 -36.57 -23.03
CA LEU A 171 -22.60 -36.54 -24.31
C LEU A 171 -21.70 -37.07 -25.43
N LYS A 172 -20.49 -36.55 -25.55
CA LYS A 172 -19.51 -36.99 -26.58
C LYS A 172 -19.17 -38.47 -26.48
N LYS A 173 -19.04 -39.02 -25.26
CA LYS A 173 -18.84 -40.43 -25.02
C LYS A 173 -20.05 -41.28 -25.50
N ALA A 174 -21.28 -40.82 -25.17
CA ALA A 174 -22.50 -41.51 -25.56
C ALA A 174 -22.71 -41.48 -27.10
N GLU A 175 -22.46 -40.35 -27.76
CA GLU A 175 -22.52 -40.20 -29.22
C GLU A 175 -21.50 -41.13 -29.93
N THR A 176 -20.29 -41.24 -29.34
CA THR A 176 -19.27 -42.18 -29.87
C THR A 176 -19.70 -43.60 -29.71
N ALA A 177 -20.26 -43.99 -28.56
CA ALA A 177 -20.77 -45.35 -28.33
C ALA A 177 -21.99 -45.68 -29.22
N GLU A 178 -22.89 -44.73 -29.46
CA GLU A 178 -24.02 -44.86 -30.39
C GLU A 178 -23.50 -45.16 -31.80
N LYS A 179 -22.54 -44.42 -32.32
CA LYS A 179 -21.94 -44.65 -33.65
C LYS A 179 -21.31 -46.02 -33.78
N ILE A 180 -20.65 -46.52 -32.73
CA ILE A 180 -20.06 -47.85 -32.70
C ILE A 180 -21.15 -48.92 -32.78
N ILE A 181 -22.20 -48.83 -31.97
CA ILE A 181 -23.29 -49.80 -31.94
C ILE A 181 -24.13 -49.74 -33.24
N GLU A 182 -24.37 -48.57 -33.80
CA GLU A 182 -25.05 -48.44 -35.09
C GLU A 182 -24.28 -49.11 -36.26
N SER A 183 -22.94 -49.09 -36.22
CA SER A 183 -22.10 -49.74 -37.22
C SER A 183 -21.94 -51.26 -37.02
N ASP A 184 -22.29 -51.80 -35.86
CA ASP A 184 -22.22 -53.20 -35.52
C ASP A 184 -23.46 -53.96 -36.08
N ARG A 185 -23.22 -54.81 -37.05
CA ARG A 185 -24.24 -55.69 -37.73
C ARG A 185 -24.86 -56.72 -36.77
N GLY A 186 -24.18 -57.06 -35.68
CA GLY A 186 -24.65 -58.03 -34.67
C GLY A 186 -25.42 -57.42 -33.53
N ALA A 187 -25.51 -56.09 -33.42
CA ALA A 187 -26.17 -55.41 -32.31
C ALA A 187 -27.69 -55.52 -32.39
N GLU A 188 -28.34 -55.87 -31.27
CA GLU A 188 -29.80 -55.97 -31.12
C GLU A 188 -30.46 -54.59 -31.21
N GLU A 189 -31.67 -54.53 -31.79
CA GLU A 189 -32.43 -53.25 -31.92
C GLU A 189 -32.75 -52.62 -30.56
N GLU A 190 -32.89 -53.43 -29.53
CA GLU A 190 -33.11 -52.94 -28.14
C GLU A 190 -31.87 -52.19 -27.63
N GLN A 191 -30.64 -52.70 -27.89
CA GLN A 191 -29.38 -52.04 -27.53
C GLN A 191 -29.21 -50.72 -28.28
N LYS A 192 -29.54 -50.65 -29.57
CA LYS A 192 -29.53 -49.40 -30.36
C LYS A 192 -30.52 -48.38 -29.81
N SER A 193 -31.73 -48.83 -29.45
CA SER A 193 -32.76 -47.96 -28.86
C SER A 193 -32.35 -47.40 -27.50
N GLN A 194 -31.76 -48.22 -26.62
CA GLN A 194 -31.24 -47.80 -25.33
C GLN A 194 -30.10 -46.74 -25.48
N MET A 195 -29.22 -46.94 -26.47
CA MET A 195 -28.13 -45.98 -26.70
C MET A 195 -28.65 -44.65 -27.23
N LYS A 196 -29.64 -44.63 -28.15
CA LYS A 196 -30.32 -43.40 -28.61
C LYS A 196 -31.00 -42.68 -27.45
N LEU A 197 -31.64 -43.38 -26.54
CA LEU A 197 -32.22 -42.77 -25.35
C LEU A 197 -31.17 -42.19 -24.43
N SER A 198 -30.05 -42.87 -24.28
CA SER A 198 -28.89 -42.37 -23.49
C SER A 198 -28.33 -41.05 -24.08
N VAL A 199 -28.07 -40.99 -25.40
CA VAL A 199 -27.63 -39.78 -26.10
C VAL A 199 -28.64 -38.67 -25.93
N SER A 200 -29.95 -38.93 -26.11
CA SER A 200 -31.00 -37.96 -25.92
C SER A 200 -31.01 -37.40 -24.50
N THR A 201 -30.79 -38.25 -23.49
CA THR A 201 -30.73 -37.83 -22.08
C THR A 201 -29.54 -36.95 -21.80
N TYR A 202 -28.32 -37.33 -22.24
CA TYR A 202 -27.12 -36.52 -22.05
C TYR A 202 -27.16 -35.23 -22.84
N LYS A 203 -27.81 -35.19 -24.01
CA LYS A 203 -28.05 -33.97 -24.79
C LYS A 203 -28.88 -32.97 -24.00
N LYS A 204 -30.01 -33.43 -23.45
CA LYS A 204 -30.86 -32.58 -22.58
C LYS A 204 -30.11 -32.09 -21.36
N GLN A 205 -29.31 -32.92 -20.69
CA GLN A 205 -28.48 -32.56 -19.56
C GLN A 205 -27.43 -31.50 -19.93
N SER A 206 -26.78 -31.66 -21.07
CA SER A 206 -25.79 -30.72 -21.60
C SER A 206 -26.42 -29.36 -21.91
N GLU A 207 -27.59 -29.32 -22.56
CA GLU A 207 -28.32 -28.11 -22.86
C GLU A 207 -28.78 -27.39 -21.57
N ALA A 208 -29.25 -28.13 -20.57
CA ALA A 208 -29.66 -27.58 -19.27
C ALA A 208 -28.48 -26.97 -18.49
N THR A 209 -27.32 -27.67 -18.46
CA THR A 209 -26.12 -27.15 -17.80
C THR A 209 -25.51 -25.98 -18.54
N ARG A 210 -25.53 -25.97 -19.88
CA ARG A 210 -25.14 -24.82 -20.72
C ARG A 210 -25.99 -23.59 -20.40
N SER A 211 -27.31 -23.74 -20.42
CA SER A 211 -28.24 -22.64 -20.10
C SER A 211 -28.00 -22.07 -18.73
N LYS A 212 -27.77 -22.93 -17.73
CA LYS A 212 -27.45 -22.51 -16.36
C LYS A 212 -26.12 -21.75 -16.28
N TYR A 213 -25.10 -22.21 -16.99
CA TYR A 213 -23.80 -21.52 -17.06
C TYR A 213 -23.95 -20.13 -17.73
N GLN A 214 -24.64 -20.08 -18.87
CA GLN A 214 -24.90 -18.81 -19.59
C GLN A 214 -25.68 -17.83 -18.70
N GLN A 215 -26.73 -18.31 -17.98
CA GLN A 215 -27.49 -17.46 -17.06
C GLN A 215 -26.60 -16.91 -15.95
N ASN A 216 -25.71 -17.71 -15.35
CA ASN A 216 -24.81 -17.24 -14.31
C ASN A 216 -23.82 -16.19 -14.84
N ILE A 217 -23.36 -16.29 -16.08
CA ILE A 217 -22.51 -15.28 -16.73
C ILE A 217 -23.28 -13.98 -16.95
N GLU A 218 -24.55 -14.07 -17.36
CA GLU A 218 -25.40 -12.88 -17.53
C GLU A 218 -25.68 -12.19 -16.19
N ASP A 219 -25.99 -12.96 -15.13
CA ASP A 219 -26.14 -12.46 -13.77
C ASP A 219 -24.85 -11.71 -13.32
N MET A 220 -23.66 -12.24 -13.68
CA MET A 220 -22.39 -11.59 -13.41
C MET A 220 -22.27 -10.25 -14.14
N LYS A 221 -22.58 -10.17 -15.43
CA LYS A 221 -22.52 -8.93 -16.20
C LYS A 221 -23.44 -7.85 -15.60
N ASN A 222 -24.64 -8.25 -15.15
CA ASN A 222 -25.60 -7.34 -14.57
C ASN A 222 -25.19 -6.89 -13.15
N THR A 223 -24.47 -7.73 -12.38
CA THR A 223 -24.03 -7.43 -11.02
C THR A 223 -22.71 -6.65 -11.00
N ARG A 224 -21.89 -6.78 -12.04
CA ARG A 224 -20.55 -6.21 -12.15
C ARG A 224 -20.49 -4.70 -11.84
N PRO A 225 -21.33 -3.81 -12.40
CA PRO A 225 -21.24 -2.38 -12.13
C PRO A 225 -21.40 -2.04 -10.65
N ASN A 226 -22.32 -2.72 -9.97
CA ASN A 226 -22.55 -2.53 -8.54
C ASN A 226 -21.37 -3.01 -7.71
N TYR A 227 -20.74 -4.11 -8.09
CA TYR A 227 -19.54 -4.62 -7.44
C TYR A 227 -18.37 -3.65 -7.61
N GLU A 228 -18.10 -3.21 -8.84
CA GLU A 228 -17.04 -2.24 -9.14
C GLU A 228 -17.23 -0.94 -8.33
N ASN A 229 -18.45 -0.41 -8.29
CA ASN A 229 -18.77 0.78 -7.51
C ASN A 229 -18.53 0.57 -6.00
N SER A 230 -18.99 -0.55 -5.44
CA SER A 230 -18.78 -0.84 -4.02
C SER A 230 -17.30 -0.96 -3.66
N MET A 231 -16.51 -1.63 -4.50
CA MET A 231 -15.07 -1.73 -4.31
C MET A 231 -14.37 -0.37 -4.44
N LYS A 232 -14.79 0.43 -5.42
CA LYS A 232 -14.27 1.78 -5.64
C LYS A 232 -14.58 2.72 -4.48
N GLU A 233 -15.75 2.69 -3.90
CA GLU A 233 -16.11 3.49 -2.73
C GLU A 233 -15.17 3.24 -1.54
N VAL A 234 -14.85 1.98 -1.27
CA VAL A 234 -13.87 1.65 -0.20
C VAL A 234 -12.47 2.12 -0.58
N LEU A 235 -12.06 1.92 -1.83
CA LEU A 235 -10.76 2.39 -2.35
C LEU A 235 -10.62 3.91 -2.21
N ASP A 236 -11.63 4.67 -2.59
CA ASP A 236 -11.63 6.13 -2.51
C ASP A 236 -11.48 6.61 -1.05
N ARG A 237 -12.06 5.89 -0.08
CA ARG A 237 -11.86 6.14 1.34
C ARG A 237 -10.41 5.85 1.79
N THR A 238 -9.79 4.78 1.29
CA THR A 238 -8.36 4.51 1.56
C THR A 238 -7.46 5.55 0.93
N HIS A 239 -7.76 6.00 -0.29
CA HIS A 239 -7.04 7.09 -0.96
C HIS A 239 -7.15 8.41 -0.19
N ALA A 240 -8.36 8.76 0.26
CA ALA A 240 -8.56 9.95 1.09
C ALA A 240 -7.79 9.88 2.41
N PHE A 241 -7.69 8.68 3.00
CA PHE A 241 -6.90 8.43 4.20
C PHE A 241 -5.40 8.60 3.93
N GLU A 242 -4.87 8.00 2.87
CA GLU A 242 -3.47 8.13 2.45
C GLU A 242 -3.11 9.57 2.05
N ARG A 243 -4.00 10.26 1.34
CA ARG A 243 -3.79 11.68 0.99
C ARG A 243 -3.61 12.54 2.25
N ARG A 244 -4.42 12.34 3.29
CA ARG A 244 -4.25 13.06 4.56
C ARG A 244 -2.90 12.77 5.19
N ARG A 245 -2.45 11.51 5.16
CA ARG A 245 -1.12 11.13 5.65
C ARG A 245 -0.01 11.83 4.90
N LEU A 246 -0.03 11.77 3.57
CA LEU A 246 0.97 12.42 2.71
C LEU A 246 0.98 13.94 2.89
N THR A 247 -0.19 14.55 3.04
CA THR A 247 -0.30 15.98 3.36
C THR A 247 0.28 16.30 4.74
N GLN A 248 0.07 15.44 5.74
CA GLN A 248 0.69 15.59 7.06
C GLN A 248 2.22 15.52 6.98
N PHE A 249 2.78 14.60 6.19
CA PHE A 249 4.22 14.54 5.95
C PHE A 249 4.74 15.84 5.32
N LYS A 250 4.04 16.38 4.32
CA LYS A 250 4.41 17.68 3.72
C LYS A 250 4.48 18.80 4.78
N THR A 251 3.49 18.86 5.66
CA THR A 251 3.47 19.85 6.77
C THR A 251 4.64 19.62 7.73
N LEU A 252 4.93 18.36 8.07
CA LEU A 252 6.02 18.04 8.99
C LEU A 252 7.41 18.25 8.37
N PHE A 253 7.59 18.06 7.07
CA PHE A 253 8.83 18.44 6.39
C PHE A 253 9.06 19.94 6.41
N ALA A 254 8.02 20.75 6.26
CA ALA A 254 8.13 22.19 6.42
C ALA A 254 8.48 22.59 7.88
N ALA A 255 7.85 21.94 8.86
CA ALA A 255 8.17 22.14 10.26
C ALA A 255 9.61 21.69 10.61
N LEU A 256 10.06 20.56 10.04
CA LEU A 256 11.43 20.07 10.18
C LEU A 256 12.44 21.08 9.63
N HIS A 257 12.16 21.62 8.43
CA HIS A 257 12.99 22.68 7.87
C HIS A 257 13.11 23.86 8.85
N GLN A 258 12.00 24.35 9.39
CA GLN A 258 12.00 25.45 10.38
C GLN A 258 12.71 25.07 11.69
N ALA A 259 12.60 23.81 12.13
CA ALA A 259 13.27 23.34 13.34
C ALA A 259 14.80 23.34 13.22
N LEU A 260 15.31 23.09 12.01
CA LEU A 260 16.75 22.96 11.74
C LEU A 260 17.42 24.28 11.28
N ILE A 261 16.65 25.35 11.03
CA ILE A 261 17.24 26.65 10.63
C ILE A 261 18.09 27.21 11.77
N ILE A 262 19.35 27.49 11.46
CA ILE A 262 20.30 28.26 12.25
C ILE A 262 20.59 29.56 11.45
N GLU A 263 20.10 30.71 11.92
CA GLU A 263 20.00 31.95 11.14
C GLU A 263 21.33 32.59 10.68
N LYS A 264 22.46 32.12 11.13
CA LYS A 264 23.78 32.77 10.87
C LYS A 264 24.76 31.96 10.04
N ASP A 265 24.44 30.74 9.64
CA ASP A 265 25.32 29.91 8.82
C ASP A 265 24.82 29.83 7.39
N SER A 266 25.50 30.54 6.47
CA SER A 266 25.13 30.58 5.05
C SER A 266 25.16 29.20 4.37
N HIS A 267 26.01 28.30 4.84
CA HIS A 267 26.10 26.94 4.29
C HIS A 267 24.90 26.10 4.73
N LEU A 268 24.54 26.14 6.00
CA LEU A 268 23.34 25.50 6.55
C LEU A 268 22.07 26.07 5.94
N LEU A 269 21.98 27.38 5.73
CA LEU A 269 20.86 28.03 5.04
C LEU A 269 20.70 27.51 3.61
N THR A 270 21.80 27.32 2.86
CA THR A 270 21.74 26.76 1.50
C THR A 270 21.23 25.32 1.52
N MET A 271 21.73 24.49 2.42
CA MET A 271 21.29 23.09 2.58
C MET A 271 19.83 22.99 2.99
N THR A 272 19.40 23.84 3.96
CA THR A 272 18.00 23.87 4.42
C THR A 272 17.06 24.42 3.35
N ASP A 273 17.49 25.37 2.51
CA ASP A 273 16.69 25.87 1.39
C ASP A 273 16.48 24.79 0.31
N LEU A 274 17.50 24.00 -0.02
CA LEU A 274 17.36 22.84 -0.90
C LEU A 274 16.36 21.82 -0.35
N PHE A 275 16.43 21.53 0.94
CA PHE A 275 15.46 20.63 1.60
C PHE A 275 14.05 21.22 1.56
N ASN A 276 13.91 22.52 1.85
CA ASN A 276 12.61 23.19 1.79
C ASN A 276 11.99 23.13 0.39
N LYS A 277 12.79 23.33 -0.66
CA LYS A 277 12.35 23.15 -2.05
C LYS A 277 11.88 21.75 -2.35
N SER A 278 12.57 20.74 -1.86
CA SER A 278 12.16 19.34 -2.00
C SER A 278 10.87 19.06 -1.22
N ALA A 279 10.76 19.53 0.02
CA ALA A 279 9.55 19.38 0.84
C ALA A 279 8.34 20.13 0.23
N ALA A 280 8.57 21.32 -0.30
CA ALA A 280 7.52 22.08 -1.01
C ALA A 280 7.09 21.40 -2.32
N ALA A 281 7.98 20.67 -2.97
CA ALA A 281 7.70 19.90 -4.18
C ALA A 281 6.97 18.58 -3.91
N HIS A 282 6.83 18.17 -2.63
CA HIS A 282 6.03 17.02 -2.26
C HIS A 282 4.56 17.24 -2.63
N ASP A 283 3.98 16.33 -3.41
CA ASP A 283 2.66 16.43 -3.99
C ASP A 283 1.88 15.14 -3.76
N ALA A 284 0.99 15.19 -2.76
CA ALA A 284 0.19 14.05 -2.36
C ALA A 284 -0.72 13.51 -3.49
N GLU A 285 -1.22 14.42 -4.36
CA GLU A 285 -2.06 14.01 -5.48
C GLU A 285 -1.28 13.22 -6.52
N LYS A 286 -0.07 13.67 -6.89
CA LYS A 286 0.79 12.92 -7.81
C LYS A 286 1.21 11.57 -7.27
N ASP A 287 1.51 11.49 -5.98
CA ASP A 287 1.86 10.22 -5.32
C ASP A 287 0.68 9.25 -5.33
N ILE A 288 -0.53 9.74 -5.05
CA ILE A 288 -1.76 8.93 -5.11
C ILE A 288 -2.08 8.53 -6.55
N GLN A 289 -1.99 9.43 -7.53
CA GLN A 289 -2.20 9.11 -8.95
C GLN A 289 -1.23 8.03 -9.44
N TRP A 290 0.06 8.17 -9.11
CA TRP A 290 1.05 7.15 -9.45
C TRP A 290 0.70 5.79 -8.85
N TRP A 291 0.33 5.76 -7.56
CA TRP A 291 -0.06 4.52 -6.89
C TRP A 291 -1.33 3.91 -7.53
N ASN A 292 -2.32 4.76 -7.84
CA ASN A 292 -3.57 4.30 -8.43
C ASN A 292 -3.38 3.67 -9.82
N SER A 293 -2.46 4.20 -10.62
CA SER A 293 -2.13 3.64 -11.95
C SER A 293 -1.44 2.27 -11.90
N HIS A 294 -0.85 1.91 -10.74
CA HIS A 294 -0.13 0.64 -10.58
C HIS A 294 -0.89 -0.40 -9.75
N PHE A 295 -1.73 0.04 -8.81
CA PHE A 295 -2.37 -0.83 -7.82
C PHE A 295 -3.83 -0.50 -7.55
N GLY A 296 -4.37 0.54 -8.13
CA GLY A 296 -5.72 1.03 -7.88
C GLY A 296 -6.69 0.80 -9.03
N SER A 297 -7.73 1.63 -9.06
CA SER A 297 -8.83 1.53 -10.02
C SER A 297 -8.44 1.68 -11.49
N ASP A 298 -7.26 2.25 -11.79
CA ASP A 298 -6.80 2.47 -13.17
C ASP A 298 -6.08 1.23 -13.74
N THR A 299 -5.92 0.17 -12.93
CA THR A 299 -5.37 -1.11 -13.40
C THR A 299 -6.41 -1.89 -14.19
N ASN A 300 -5.94 -2.60 -15.23
CA ASN A 300 -6.81 -3.46 -16.02
C ASN A 300 -7.28 -4.67 -15.22
N THR A 301 -8.59 -4.92 -15.22
CA THR A 301 -9.18 -6.09 -14.58
C THR A 301 -9.61 -7.09 -15.64
N ALA A 302 -9.12 -8.31 -15.55
CA ALA A 302 -9.56 -9.40 -16.42
C ALA A 302 -10.92 -9.93 -15.93
N TRP A 303 -11.97 -9.59 -16.65
CA TRP A 303 -13.32 -10.06 -16.33
C TRP A 303 -13.58 -11.43 -16.95
N PRO A 304 -14.19 -12.37 -16.20
CA PRO A 304 -14.59 -13.65 -16.78
C PRO A 304 -15.57 -13.47 -17.90
N SER A 305 -15.38 -14.23 -18.97
CA SER A 305 -16.31 -14.34 -20.10
C SER A 305 -16.77 -15.80 -20.25
N PHE A 306 -17.86 -15.99 -20.96
CA PHE A 306 -18.30 -17.34 -21.30
C PHE A 306 -17.30 -18.01 -22.25
N GLU A 307 -16.86 -19.20 -21.87
CA GLU A 307 -15.96 -20.02 -22.68
C GLU A 307 -16.69 -21.30 -23.12
N GLU A 308 -16.78 -21.57 -24.42
CA GLU A 308 -17.23 -22.85 -24.91
C GLU A 308 -16.10 -23.89 -24.79
N LEU A 309 -16.49 -25.13 -24.54
CA LEU A 309 -15.55 -26.26 -24.60
C LEU A 309 -15.05 -26.36 -26.05
N LYS A 310 -13.76 -26.12 -26.26
CA LYS A 310 -13.12 -26.42 -27.55
C LYS A 310 -12.89 -27.93 -27.63
N ASP A 311 -13.28 -28.53 -28.78
CA ASP A 311 -13.11 -29.96 -29.06
C ASP A 311 -11.64 -30.40 -29.14
#